data_4bca3a2c3fdc5de2f4b48e8495bddced
#
_entry.id   4bca3a2c3fdc5de2f4b48e8495bddced
#
_cell.length_a   1.000
_cell.length_b   1.000
_cell.length_c   1.000
_cell.angle_alpha   90.00
_cell.angle_beta   90.00
_cell.angle_gamma   90.00
#
_symmetry.space_group_name_H-M   'P 1'
#
loop_
_entity.id
_entity.type
_entity.pdbx_description
1 polymer ?
#
loop_
_entity_poly.entity_id
_entity_poly.type
_entity_poly.pdbx_seq_one_letter_code
_entity_poly.pdbx_strand_id
1 'polypeptide(L)'
;MKRLVLILSLLNFYIAFATGKSYDNPDTLVVSRDGTGEFRNVAEAIEVCRAFMEYHKVIYVKKGIYKEKVIIPQWLTNIEICGEDRDQTVITWDDHANINKMGTFRTYTLKIEGSRITLKNITIENNSPRLGQAVALHTEGDRLTFVNCRFLGHQDTIYTGNARTRLYFKDCYIEGTTDFIFGPSTAWFEGCDIYCKANSYITAASTPQDVPYGYIFNRCRITAAPDVDNVYLGRPWRDYGYTLFMHCDLPKAIRPEGWHHWQKEREQTARYLEYDNHGEGAATDRRVPWSRQLTQKEASKITPETVFSIHDNWNINP
;
A
#
# COMPACT_ATOMS: atom_id res chain seq x y z
N MET A 1 84.77 21.77 -9.34
CA MET A 1 83.95 20.99 -8.34
C MET A 1 82.64 21.75 -8.14
N LYS A 2 81.57 21.30 -8.78
CA LYS A 2 80.24 21.93 -8.63
C LYS A 2 79.49 21.10 -7.57
N ARG A 3 79.10 21.71 -6.44
CA ARG A 3 78.28 21.09 -5.41
C ARG A 3 76.83 21.11 -5.85
N LEU A 4 76.27 19.93 -6.00
CA LEU A 4 74.84 19.73 -6.25
C LEU A 4 74.09 19.79 -4.91
N VAL A 5 73.26 20.82 -4.75
CA VAL A 5 72.37 20.93 -3.59
C VAL A 5 71.10 20.24 -3.92
N LEU A 6 70.83 19.10 -3.24
CA LEU A 6 69.59 18.33 -3.37
C LEU A 6 68.56 18.94 -2.45
N ILE A 7 67.54 19.62 -3.00
CA ILE A 7 66.41 20.12 -2.25
C ILE A 7 65.37 18.99 -2.16
N LEU A 8 65.28 18.35 -1.00
CA LEU A 8 64.16 17.41 -0.67
C LEU A 8 62.92 18.26 -0.35
N SER A 9 62.00 18.38 -1.28
CA SER A 9 60.65 18.88 -0.98
C SER A 9 59.83 17.77 -0.35
N LEU A 10 59.62 17.87 0.96
CA LEU A 10 58.63 17.05 1.70
C LEU A 10 57.23 17.46 1.25
N LEU A 11 56.63 16.71 0.33
CA LEU A 11 55.21 16.80 0.00
C LEU A 11 54.45 16.17 1.17
N ASN A 12 53.92 16.99 2.06
CA ASN A 12 52.94 16.58 3.03
C ASN A 12 51.63 16.28 2.29
N PHE A 13 51.38 15.01 1.97
CA PHE A 13 50.07 14.52 1.59
C PHE A 13 49.16 14.55 2.84
N TYR A 14 48.39 15.62 3.01
CA TYR A 14 47.23 15.60 3.84
C TYR A 14 46.20 14.68 3.18
N ILE A 15 46.12 13.42 3.63
CA ILE A 15 44.98 12.57 3.35
C ILE A 15 43.85 13.15 4.22
N ALA A 16 43.05 14.03 3.62
CA ALA A 16 41.77 14.39 4.18
C ALA A 16 40.92 13.12 4.15
N PHE A 17 40.82 12.42 5.27
CA PHE A 17 39.71 11.48 5.49
C PHE A 17 38.46 12.36 5.46
N ALA A 18 37.78 12.37 4.34
CA ALA A 18 36.40 12.82 4.30
C ALA A 18 35.64 11.88 5.26
N THR A 19 35.39 12.34 6.47
CA THR A 19 34.44 11.67 7.38
C THR A 19 33.09 11.81 6.73
N GLY A 20 32.72 10.81 5.93
CA GLY A 20 31.39 10.75 5.32
C GLY A 20 30.35 10.85 6.44
N LYS A 21 29.30 11.62 6.21
CA LYS A 21 28.19 11.73 7.18
C LYS A 21 27.68 10.32 7.47
N SER A 22 27.63 9.93 8.75
CA SER A 22 27.03 8.66 9.16
C SER A 22 25.51 8.84 9.24
N TYR A 23 24.79 7.93 8.63
CA TYR A 23 23.33 7.86 8.69
C TYR A 23 22.82 6.74 9.62
N ASP A 24 23.73 5.99 10.25
CA ASP A 24 23.41 4.95 11.25
C ASP A 24 23.11 5.57 12.62
N ASN A 25 21.96 6.24 12.68
CA ASN A 25 21.44 6.93 13.85
C ASN A 25 19.92 7.14 13.68
N PRO A 26 19.17 7.51 14.73
CA PRO A 26 17.73 7.76 14.65
C PRO A 26 17.35 9.12 14.03
N ASP A 27 18.31 9.94 13.60
CA ASP A 27 18.03 11.26 13.03
C ASP A 27 17.12 11.18 11.80
N THR A 28 16.26 12.17 11.65
CA THR A 28 15.37 12.27 10.49
C THR A 28 16.19 12.61 9.24
N LEU A 29 15.95 11.86 8.16
CA LEU A 29 16.44 12.18 6.83
C LEU A 29 15.43 13.08 6.10
N VAL A 30 15.91 14.14 5.47
CA VAL A 30 15.04 15.08 4.75
C VAL A 30 15.25 14.94 3.24
N VAL A 31 14.17 14.62 2.54
CA VAL A 31 14.13 14.54 1.07
C VAL A 31 13.46 15.79 0.51
N SER A 32 14.09 16.47 -0.45
CA SER A 32 13.52 17.63 -1.11
C SER A 32 14.01 17.79 -2.55
N ARG A 33 13.08 17.91 -3.50
CA ARG A 33 13.39 18.08 -4.94
C ARG A 33 14.20 19.33 -5.24
N ASP A 34 13.99 20.42 -4.47
CA ASP A 34 14.67 21.70 -4.64
C ASP A 34 16.11 21.71 -4.09
N GLY A 35 16.52 20.61 -3.41
CA GLY A 35 17.85 20.47 -2.82
C GLY A 35 18.02 21.13 -1.47
N THR A 36 16.95 21.55 -0.81
CA THR A 36 16.97 22.05 0.58
C THR A 36 16.98 20.92 1.62
N GLY A 37 16.85 19.66 1.19
CA GLY A 37 17.03 18.46 1.99
C GLY A 37 18.40 17.82 1.79
N GLU A 38 18.64 16.73 2.51
CA GLU A 38 19.86 15.92 2.38
C GLU A 38 19.87 15.10 1.09
N PHE A 39 18.68 14.71 0.62
CA PHE A 39 18.45 13.89 -0.57
C PHE A 39 17.47 14.57 -1.52
N ARG A 40 17.60 14.27 -2.80
CA ARG A 40 16.66 14.75 -3.83
C ARG A 40 15.62 13.72 -4.22
N ASN A 41 15.86 12.45 -3.89
CA ASN A 41 15.02 11.31 -4.21
C ASN A 41 14.76 10.48 -2.95
N VAL A 42 13.59 9.85 -2.87
CA VAL A 42 13.22 8.97 -1.75
C VAL A 42 14.06 7.70 -1.74
N ALA A 43 14.35 7.14 -2.93
CA ALA A 43 15.20 5.96 -3.07
C ALA A 43 16.60 6.18 -2.49
N GLU A 44 17.23 7.34 -2.71
CA GLU A 44 18.54 7.68 -2.14
C GLU A 44 18.52 7.71 -0.60
N ALA A 45 17.45 8.25 -0.01
CA ALA A 45 17.29 8.28 1.44
C ALA A 45 17.07 6.87 2.04
N ILE A 46 16.43 5.97 1.30
CA ILE A 46 16.26 4.56 1.70
C ILE A 46 17.59 3.81 1.62
N GLU A 47 18.39 4.03 0.58
CA GLU A 47 19.67 3.34 0.36
C GLU A 47 20.69 3.59 1.48
N VAL A 48 20.67 4.74 2.14
CA VAL A 48 21.57 5.05 3.25
C VAL A 48 21.11 4.47 4.59
N CYS A 49 19.90 3.91 4.67
CA CYS A 49 19.39 3.27 5.88
C CYS A 49 20.12 1.93 6.13
N ARG A 50 20.59 1.73 7.36
CA ARG A 50 21.27 0.49 7.74
C ARG A 50 20.29 -0.68 7.76
N ALA A 51 20.72 -1.84 7.30
CA ALA A 51 19.97 -3.08 7.43
C ALA A 51 19.72 -3.45 8.91
N PHE A 52 18.56 -4.01 9.21
CA PHE A 52 18.16 -4.53 10.53
C PHE A 52 18.27 -3.50 11.66
N MET A 53 17.84 -2.26 11.40
CA MET A 53 17.81 -1.20 12.43
C MET A 53 16.88 -1.59 13.58
N GLU A 54 17.38 -1.43 14.83
CA GLU A 54 16.56 -1.58 16.04
C GLU A 54 15.85 -0.26 16.43
N TYR A 55 16.38 0.89 16.01
CA TYR A 55 15.79 2.19 16.21
C TYR A 55 14.78 2.54 15.10
N HIS A 56 13.89 3.46 15.41
CA HIS A 56 12.96 4.04 14.45
C HIS A 56 13.64 5.11 13.60
N LYS A 57 13.48 5.02 12.27
CA LYS A 57 14.05 5.97 11.30
C LYS A 57 12.94 6.69 10.57
N VAL A 58 12.99 8.02 10.56
CA VAL A 58 12.05 8.86 9.83
C VAL A 58 12.70 9.37 8.55
N ILE A 59 12.00 9.22 7.42
CA ILE A 59 12.31 9.87 6.15
C ILE A 59 11.21 10.90 5.90
N TYR A 60 11.52 12.17 6.12
CA TYR A 60 10.61 13.28 5.89
C TYR A 60 10.73 13.77 4.45
N VAL A 61 9.62 13.70 3.71
CA VAL A 61 9.58 14.03 2.28
C VAL A 61 8.83 15.35 2.09
N LYS A 62 9.53 16.39 1.67
CA LYS A 62 8.93 17.70 1.39
C LYS A 62 8.01 17.64 0.17
N LYS A 63 7.13 18.63 0.04
CA LYS A 63 6.24 18.79 -1.12
C LYS A 63 7.03 18.72 -2.42
N GLY A 64 6.47 18.00 -3.38
CA GLY A 64 7.08 17.81 -4.68
C GLY A 64 6.58 16.57 -5.40
N ILE A 65 6.85 16.50 -6.70
CA ILE A 65 6.57 15.32 -7.51
C ILE A 65 7.88 14.55 -7.70
N TYR A 66 7.94 13.36 -7.13
CA TYR A 66 9.07 12.44 -7.15
C TYR A 66 8.79 11.35 -8.18
N LYS A 67 9.25 11.56 -9.43
CA LYS A 67 9.09 10.55 -10.49
C LYS A 67 10.19 9.50 -10.35
N GLU A 68 9.90 8.45 -9.59
CA GLU A 68 10.84 7.36 -9.29
C GLU A 68 10.12 6.07 -8.92
N LYS A 69 10.74 4.93 -9.21
CA LYS A 69 10.34 3.63 -8.67
C LYS A 69 11.11 3.38 -7.38
N VAL A 70 10.39 3.14 -6.31
CA VAL A 70 10.96 3.02 -4.97
C VAL A 70 10.80 1.58 -4.46
N ILE A 71 11.86 1.03 -3.89
CA ILE A 71 11.83 -0.27 -3.18
C ILE A 71 12.32 -0.04 -1.75
N ILE A 72 11.56 -0.53 -0.77
CA ILE A 72 12.02 -0.71 0.60
C ILE A 72 12.37 -2.19 0.76
N PRO A 73 13.67 -2.54 0.74
CA PRO A 73 14.10 -3.94 0.71
C PRO A 73 13.75 -4.69 2.00
N GLN A 74 13.73 -6.02 1.93
CA GLN A 74 13.33 -6.91 3.02
C GLN A 74 14.14 -6.74 4.32
N TRP A 75 15.41 -6.34 4.21
CA TRP A 75 16.28 -6.13 5.36
C TRP A 75 16.10 -4.77 6.06
N LEU A 76 15.28 -3.89 5.51
CA LEU A 76 14.91 -2.62 6.15
C LEU A 76 13.65 -2.79 7.00
N THR A 77 13.70 -2.22 8.19
CA THR A 77 12.61 -2.33 9.18
C THR A 77 12.59 -1.08 10.05
N ASN A 78 11.45 -0.80 10.70
CA ASN A 78 11.24 0.35 11.57
C ASN A 78 11.43 1.71 10.87
N ILE A 79 10.97 1.84 9.64
CA ILE A 79 11.04 3.09 8.86
C ILE A 79 9.65 3.73 8.80
N GLU A 80 9.61 5.02 9.03
CA GLU A 80 8.47 5.88 8.72
C GLU A 80 8.82 6.81 7.55
N ILE A 81 8.03 6.78 6.49
CA ILE A 81 8.09 7.78 5.41
C ILE A 81 6.93 8.74 5.62
N CYS A 82 7.24 9.99 5.94
CA CYS A 82 6.26 11.02 6.22
C CYS A 82 6.33 12.16 5.20
N GLY A 83 5.28 12.31 4.40
CA GLY A 83 5.12 13.45 3.50
C GLY A 83 4.77 14.72 4.25
N GLU A 84 5.25 15.86 3.78
CA GLU A 84 4.91 17.19 4.30
C GLU A 84 3.42 17.51 4.09
N ASP A 85 2.82 17.00 3.01
CA ASP A 85 1.41 17.22 2.66
C ASP A 85 0.94 16.05 1.81
N ARG A 86 -0.20 15.46 2.18
CA ARG A 86 -0.75 14.28 1.51
C ARG A 86 -0.94 14.46 0.00
N ASP A 87 -1.45 15.61 -0.41
CA ASP A 87 -1.86 15.87 -1.79
C ASP A 87 -0.73 16.45 -2.66
N GLN A 88 0.29 17.05 -2.02
CA GLN A 88 1.40 17.73 -2.69
C GLN A 88 2.74 16.98 -2.58
N THR A 89 2.82 15.92 -1.77
CA THR A 89 3.99 15.03 -1.71
C THR A 89 3.66 13.76 -2.47
N VAL A 90 4.12 13.65 -3.73
CA VAL A 90 3.69 12.62 -4.66
C VAL A 90 4.87 11.80 -5.16
N ILE A 91 4.87 10.49 -4.89
CA ILE A 91 5.77 9.54 -5.57
C ILE A 91 4.98 8.94 -6.72
N THR A 92 5.45 9.08 -7.94
CA THR A 92 4.73 8.66 -9.16
C THR A 92 5.62 7.91 -10.14
N TRP A 93 5.03 6.95 -10.85
CA TRP A 93 5.61 6.22 -11.97
C TRP A 93 4.52 5.83 -12.97
N ASP A 94 4.91 5.33 -14.15
CA ASP A 94 3.98 5.11 -15.26
C ASP A 94 4.15 3.76 -15.97
N ASP A 95 4.71 2.73 -15.32
CA ASP A 95 4.79 1.39 -15.88
C ASP A 95 3.42 0.69 -15.88
N HIS A 96 3.14 -0.08 -16.96
CA HIS A 96 2.01 -0.99 -17.04
C HIS A 96 2.43 -2.36 -17.58
N ALA A 97 1.63 -3.40 -17.33
CA ALA A 97 1.98 -4.80 -17.56
C ALA A 97 2.38 -5.12 -19.02
N ASN A 98 1.88 -4.34 -19.99
CA ASN A 98 2.11 -4.56 -21.42
C ASN A 98 3.44 -3.94 -21.92
N ILE A 99 4.12 -3.11 -21.13
CA ILE A 99 5.45 -2.62 -21.50
C ILE A 99 6.42 -3.80 -21.53
N ASN A 100 6.92 -4.15 -22.72
CA ASN A 100 7.84 -5.27 -22.90
C ASN A 100 7.37 -6.57 -22.21
N LYS A 101 6.06 -6.77 -22.09
CA LYS A 101 5.46 -7.93 -21.41
C LYS A 101 5.99 -8.12 -19.98
N MET A 102 6.24 -7.02 -19.25
CA MET A 102 6.83 -7.11 -17.91
C MET A 102 5.90 -7.78 -16.88
N GLY A 103 4.59 -7.80 -17.12
CA GLY A 103 3.58 -8.35 -16.22
C GLY A 103 3.29 -7.43 -15.01
N THR A 104 2.19 -7.70 -14.32
CA THR A 104 1.62 -6.87 -13.25
C THR A 104 2.61 -6.54 -12.12
N PHE A 105 3.30 -7.55 -11.59
CA PHE A 105 4.09 -7.40 -10.36
C PHE A 105 5.37 -6.58 -10.49
N ARG A 106 5.72 -6.17 -11.70
CA ARG A 106 6.88 -5.31 -11.98
C ARG A 106 6.52 -3.86 -12.26
N THR A 107 5.23 -3.52 -12.24
CA THR A 107 4.72 -2.19 -12.62
C THR A 107 4.66 -1.20 -11.44
N TYR A 108 4.95 -1.64 -10.23
CA TYR A 108 4.81 -0.83 -9.01
C TYR A 108 5.55 0.52 -9.08
N THR A 109 4.97 1.51 -8.45
CA THR A 109 5.64 2.77 -8.11
C THR A 109 6.44 2.61 -6.82
N LEU A 110 5.77 2.13 -5.75
CA LEU A 110 6.41 1.80 -4.48
C LEU A 110 6.25 0.31 -4.18
N LYS A 111 7.36 -0.39 -3.89
CA LYS A 111 7.38 -1.76 -3.38
C LYS A 111 7.92 -1.79 -1.97
N ILE A 112 7.21 -2.42 -1.03
CA ILE A 112 7.60 -2.58 0.37
C ILE A 112 7.80 -4.07 0.66
N GLU A 113 9.06 -4.50 0.73
CA GLU A 113 9.44 -5.85 1.12
C GLU A 113 9.79 -5.92 2.62
N GLY A 114 10.21 -4.79 3.19
CA GLY A 114 10.51 -4.63 4.62
C GLY A 114 9.28 -4.67 5.50
N SER A 115 9.46 -5.03 6.77
CA SER A 115 8.39 -5.11 7.77
C SER A 115 8.47 -3.97 8.79
N ARG A 116 7.36 -3.66 9.48
CA ARG A 116 7.24 -2.52 10.40
C ARG A 116 7.56 -1.19 9.70
N ILE A 117 6.96 -0.99 8.54
CA ILE A 117 7.07 0.24 7.75
C ILE A 117 5.78 1.04 7.89
N THR A 118 5.92 2.34 8.10
CA THR A 118 4.79 3.28 8.18
C THR A 118 4.90 4.32 7.08
N LEU A 119 3.81 4.57 6.37
CA LEU A 119 3.66 5.70 5.47
C LEU A 119 2.62 6.66 6.03
N LYS A 120 2.92 7.98 6.02
CA LYS A 120 1.99 9.02 6.46
C LYS A 120 1.98 10.21 5.49
N ASN A 121 0.80 10.79 5.30
CA ASN A 121 0.63 12.07 4.58
C ASN A 121 1.29 12.12 3.19
N ILE A 122 1.19 11.06 2.40
CA ILE A 122 1.86 10.95 1.10
C ILE A 122 0.97 10.33 0.04
N THR A 123 1.13 10.74 -1.20
CA THR A 123 0.49 10.13 -2.37
C THR A 123 1.44 9.18 -3.08
N ILE A 124 0.98 7.97 -3.34
CA ILE A 124 1.63 6.98 -4.21
C ILE A 124 0.76 6.78 -5.44
N GLU A 125 1.29 7.07 -6.60
CA GLU A 125 0.56 7.09 -7.85
C GLU A 125 1.21 6.19 -8.90
N ASN A 126 0.43 5.35 -9.57
CA ASN A 126 0.82 4.85 -10.88
C ASN A 126 0.02 5.64 -11.94
N ASN A 127 0.70 6.52 -12.62
CA ASN A 127 0.13 7.46 -13.60
C ASN A 127 0.07 6.88 -15.02
N SER A 128 0.16 5.57 -15.19
CA SER A 128 0.02 4.92 -16.49
C SER A 128 -1.39 5.14 -17.06
N PRO A 129 -1.55 5.41 -18.35
CA PRO A 129 -2.87 5.30 -19.00
C PRO A 129 -3.48 3.93 -18.81
N ARG A 130 -4.79 3.80 -19.06
CA ARG A 130 -5.54 2.51 -18.95
C ARG A 130 -5.12 1.51 -20.05
N LEU A 131 -3.86 1.08 -20.02
CA LEU A 131 -3.25 0.17 -21.01
C LEU A 131 -3.01 -1.25 -20.47
N GLY A 132 -3.45 -1.52 -19.25
CA GLY A 132 -3.29 -2.80 -18.56
C GLY A 132 -3.12 -2.61 -17.06
N GLN A 133 -2.74 -3.68 -16.36
CA GLN A 133 -2.47 -3.65 -14.93
C GLN A 133 -1.31 -2.69 -14.64
N ALA A 134 -1.45 -1.88 -13.60
CA ALA A 134 -0.50 -0.83 -13.26
C ALA A 134 -0.55 -0.54 -11.75
N VAL A 135 0.38 -1.13 -11.01
CA VAL A 135 0.41 -1.12 -9.55
C VAL A 135 1.01 0.19 -9.03
N ALA A 136 0.33 0.90 -8.15
CA ALA A 136 0.90 2.01 -7.41
C ALA A 136 1.66 1.49 -6.18
N LEU A 137 1.01 0.69 -5.33
CA LEU A 137 1.60 0.11 -4.13
C LEU A 137 1.66 -1.42 -4.23
N HIS A 138 2.85 -1.99 -4.04
CA HIS A 138 3.10 -3.42 -3.92
C HIS A 138 3.70 -3.72 -2.54
N THR A 139 3.08 -4.58 -1.75
CA THR A 139 3.57 -4.94 -0.41
C THR A 139 3.90 -6.42 -0.33
N GLU A 140 4.99 -6.74 0.38
CA GLU A 140 5.40 -8.12 0.74
C GLU A 140 5.72 -8.23 2.24
N GLY A 141 5.94 -7.09 2.91
CA GLY A 141 6.30 -7.03 4.33
C GLY A 141 5.11 -7.18 5.27
N ASP A 142 5.39 -7.50 6.53
CA ASP A 142 4.41 -7.60 7.61
C ASP A 142 4.38 -6.35 8.49
N ARG A 143 3.24 -6.05 9.10
CA ARG A 143 3.00 -4.89 9.99
C ARG A 143 3.26 -3.57 9.27
N LEU A 144 2.58 -3.41 8.15
CA LEU A 144 2.63 -2.16 7.39
C LEU A 144 1.46 -1.26 7.78
N THR A 145 1.76 0.01 8.03
CA THR A 145 0.77 1.01 8.45
C THR A 145 0.75 2.16 7.45
N PHE A 146 -0.45 2.53 7.00
CA PHE A 146 -0.69 3.63 6.07
C PHE A 146 -1.70 4.58 6.70
N VAL A 147 -1.31 5.83 6.95
CA VAL A 147 -2.17 6.83 7.60
C VAL A 147 -2.28 8.06 6.75
N ASN A 148 -3.50 8.47 6.44
CA ASN A 148 -3.78 9.66 5.64
C ASN A 148 -2.98 9.69 4.32
N CYS A 149 -2.89 8.53 3.63
CA CYS A 149 -2.22 8.41 2.34
C CYS A 149 -3.22 8.44 1.19
N ARG A 150 -2.72 8.70 -0.02
CA ARG A 150 -3.48 8.51 -1.26
C ARG A 150 -2.81 7.45 -2.14
N PHE A 151 -3.63 6.55 -2.67
CA PHE A 151 -3.19 5.54 -3.63
C PHE A 151 -3.97 5.72 -4.92
N LEU A 152 -3.29 6.22 -5.95
CA LEU A 152 -3.90 6.60 -7.21
C LEU A 152 -3.47 5.66 -8.32
N GLY A 153 -4.45 5.14 -9.06
CA GLY A 153 -4.20 4.25 -10.19
C GLY A 153 -5.45 3.91 -10.97
N HIS A 154 -5.38 2.82 -11.69
CA HIS A 154 -6.47 2.27 -12.49
C HIS A 154 -6.69 0.81 -12.17
N GLN A 155 -6.41 -0.12 -13.08
CA GLN A 155 -6.48 -1.55 -12.80
C GLN A 155 -5.31 -1.96 -11.91
N ASP A 156 -5.59 -2.70 -10.81
CA ASP A 156 -4.58 -3.26 -9.93
C ASP A 156 -3.79 -2.21 -9.10
N THR A 157 -4.43 -1.16 -8.59
CA THR A 157 -3.75 -0.04 -7.88
C THR A 157 -2.94 -0.51 -6.68
N ILE A 158 -3.49 -1.37 -5.80
CA ILE A 158 -2.83 -1.89 -4.59
C ILE A 158 -2.73 -3.42 -4.68
N TYR A 159 -1.51 -3.93 -4.74
CA TYR A 159 -1.22 -5.35 -4.56
C TYR A 159 -0.71 -5.63 -3.15
N THR A 160 -1.43 -6.48 -2.42
CA THR A 160 -1.04 -6.95 -1.09
C THR A 160 -0.47 -8.35 -1.20
N GLY A 161 0.83 -8.46 -1.49
CA GLY A 161 1.53 -9.73 -1.62
C GLY A 161 1.76 -10.39 -0.26
N ASN A 162 2.08 -11.68 -0.28
CA ASN A 162 2.38 -12.51 0.87
C ASN A 162 1.18 -12.75 1.83
N ALA A 163 0.68 -13.97 1.82
CA ALA A 163 -0.55 -14.39 2.50
C ALA A 163 -0.52 -14.28 4.05
N ARG A 164 0.64 -14.16 4.65
CA ARG A 164 0.80 -14.13 6.12
C ARG A 164 1.23 -12.77 6.64
N THR A 165 0.99 -11.71 5.87
CA THR A 165 1.29 -10.34 6.26
C THR A 165 0.04 -9.57 6.64
N ARG A 166 0.24 -8.56 7.49
CA ARG A 166 -0.82 -7.73 8.06
C ARG A 166 -0.60 -6.28 7.69
N LEU A 167 -1.65 -5.65 7.17
CA LEU A 167 -1.63 -4.28 6.70
C LEU A 167 -2.76 -3.48 7.35
N TYR A 168 -2.47 -2.26 7.77
CA TYR A 168 -3.45 -1.35 8.34
C TYR A 168 -3.50 -0.04 7.57
N PHE A 169 -4.64 0.28 7.00
CA PHE A 169 -4.92 1.53 6.29
C PHE A 169 -5.90 2.36 7.10
N LYS A 170 -5.55 3.60 7.43
CA LYS A 170 -6.40 4.51 8.19
C LYS A 170 -6.54 5.85 7.48
N ASP A 171 -7.78 6.31 7.30
CA ASP A 171 -8.11 7.61 6.71
C ASP A 171 -7.45 7.81 5.32
N CYS A 172 -7.25 6.72 4.56
CA CYS A 172 -6.63 6.75 3.25
C CYS A 172 -7.65 6.99 2.14
N TYR A 173 -7.21 7.61 1.05
CA TYR A 173 -7.94 7.69 -0.20
C TYR A 173 -7.39 6.67 -1.20
N ILE A 174 -8.25 5.83 -1.76
CA ILE A 174 -7.85 4.76 -2.68
C ILE A 174 -8.76 4.82 -3.92
N GLU A 175 -8.17 4.91 -5.11
CA GLU A 175 -8.94 4.93 -6.35
C GLU A 175 -8.47 3.89 -7.35
N GLY A 176 -9.39 3.43 -8.20
CA GLY A 176 -9.06 2.54 -9.29
C GLY A 176 -10.24 2.17 -10.18
N THR A 177 -9.98 1.27 -11.11
CA THR A 177 -10.99 0.78 -12.06
C THR A 177 -11.37 -0.67 -11.81
N THR A 178 -10.47 -1.61 -11.99
CA THR A 178 -10.70 -3.06 -11.91
C THR A 178 -9.76 -3.70 -10.91
N ASP A 179 -10.32 -4.51 -9.97
CA ASP A 179 -9.53 -5.28 -9.02
C ASP A 179 -8.47 -4.43 -8.30
N PHE A 180 -8.82 -3.17 -8.02
CA PHE A 180 -7.81 -2.19 -7.64
C PHE A 180 -7.29 -2.32 -6.21
N ILE A 181 -7.84 -3.28 -5.42
CA ILE A 181 -7.29 -3.79 -4.17
C ILE A 181 -7.26 -5.31 -4.28
N PHE A 182 -6.07 -5.90 -4.46
CA PHE A 182 -5.98 -7.33 -4.73
C PHE A 182 -4.78 -7.98 -4.05
N GLY A 183 -4.87 -9.30 -3.80
CA GLY A 183 -3.81 -10.08 -3.18
C GLY A 183 -4.27 -10.95 -2.02
N PRO A 184 -3.32 -11.66 -1.35
CA PRO A 184 -3.62 -12.66 -0.33
C PRO A 184 -3.52 -12.19 1.12
N SER A 185 -2.99 -10.99 1.41
CA SER A 185 -2.70 -10.53 2.79
C SER A 185 -3.95 -10.30 3.62
N THR A 186 -3.79 -10.25 4.94
CA THR A 186 -4.79 -9.69 5.86
C THR A 186 -4.65 -8.17 5.91
N ALA A 187 -5.65 -7.43 5.46
CA ALA A 187 -5.63 -5.97 5.44
C ALA A 187 -6.89 -5.37 6.04
N TRP A 188 -6.71 -4.43 6.99
CA TRP A 188 -7.78 -3.66 7.60
C TRP A 188 -7.78 -2.23 7.05
N PHE A 189 -8.93 -1.82 6.53
CA PHE A 189 -9.17 -0.47 6.04
C PHE A 189 -10.13 0.24 6.99
N GLU A 190 -9.65 1.25 7.71
CA GLU A 190 -10.43 2.02 8.70
C GLU A 190 -10.70 3.42 8.19
N GLY A 191 -11.96 3.79 8.03
CA GLY A 191 -12.36 5.15 7.67
C GLY A 191 -11.84 5.63 6.30
N CYS A 192 -11.54 4.71 5.38
CA CYS A 192 -10.97 5.05 4.08
C CYS A 192 -12.04 5.51 3.08
N ASP A 193 -11.65 6.42 2.19
CA ASP A 193 -12.42 6.81 1.01
C ASP A 193 -12.01 5.94 -0.19
N ILE A 194 -12.94 5.14 -0.72
CA ILE A 194 -12.72 4.25 -1.85
C ILE A 194 -13.46 4.78 -3.08
N TYR A 195 -12.74 5.16 -4.13
CA TYR A 195 -13.31 5.79 -5.32
C TYR A 195 -13.25 4.89 -6.56
N CYS A 196 -14.41 4.53 -7.08
CA CYS A 196 -14.58 3.66 -8.23
C CYS A 196 -14.61 4.47 -9.53
N LYS A 197 -13.63 4.28 -10.41
CA LYS A 197 -13.44 5.02 -11.66
C LYS A 197 -14.04 4.32 -12.88
N ALA A 198 -14.60 3.12 -12.72
CA ALA A 198 -15.22 2.34 -13.80
C ALA A 198 -16.23 1.32 -13.26
N ASN A 199 -17.12 0.87 -14.13
CA ASN A 199 -18.03 -0.25 -13.92
C ASN A 199 -17.24 -1.55 -13.86
N SER A 200 -16.80 -1.98 -12.67
CA SER A 200 -15.96 -3.15 -12.48
C SER A 200 -15.96 -3.66 -11.03
N TYR A 201 -14.81 -4.01 -10.47
CA TYR A 201 -14.67 -4.66 -9.17
C TYR A 201 -13.74 -3.86 -8.26
N ILE A 202 -14.11 -3.67 -6.99
CA ILE A 202 -13.27 -3.03 -5.98
C ILE A 202 -12.14 -3.98 -5.58
N THR A 203 -12.49 -5.18 -5.14
CA THR A 203 -11.54 -6.14 -4.58
C THR A 203 -11.39 -7.41 -5.40
N ALA A 204 -10.17 -7.97 -5.39
CA ALA A 204 -9.85 -9.30 -5.90
C ALA A 204 -9.00 -10.07 -4.88
N ALA A 205 -9.63 -10.55 -3.82
CA ALA A 205 -8.96 -11.26 -2.74
C ALA A 205 -8.48 -12.65 -3.19
N SER A 206 -7.30 -13.04 -2.71
CA SER A 206 -6.74 -14.38 -2.91
C SER A 206 -6.29 -15.04 -1.60
N THR A 207 -6.96 -14.71 -0.52
CA THR A 207 -6.70 -15.23 0.83
C THR A 207 -6.67 -16.75 0.83
N PRO A 208 -5.63 -17.42 1.36
CA PRO A 208 -5.58 -18.88 1.45
C PRO A 208 -6.62 -19.45 2.42
N GLN A 209 -6.87 -20.75 2.31
CA GLN A 209 -7.85 -21.46 3.15
C GLN A 209 -7.51 -21.40 4.64
N ASP A 210 -6.25 -21.52 4.97
CA ASP A 210 -5.73 -21.56 6.36
C ASP A 210 -5.50 -20.15 6.96
N VAL A 211 -5.73 -19.08 6.20
CA VAL A 211 -5.67 -17.69 6.70
C VAL A 211 -7.07 -17.22 7.04
N PRO A 212 -7.37 -16.90 8.31
CA PRO A 212 -8.73 -16.66 8.77
C PRO A 212 -9.36 -15.38 8.25
N TYR A 213 -8.55 -14.33 7.98
CA TYR A 213 -9.01 -13.03 7.51
C TYR A 213 -8.26 -12.57 6.28
N GLY A 214 -8.96 -11.93 5.36
CA GLY A 214 -8.39 -11.21 4.21
C GLY A 214 -8.62 -9.71 4.33
N TYR A 215 -9.46 -9.15 3.46
CA TYR A 215 -9.76 -7.72 3.46
C TYR A 215 -10.94 -7.41 4.37
N ILE A 216 -10.77 -6.41 5.22
CA ILE A 216 -11.82 -5.90 6.11
C ILE A 216 -11.91 -4.39 5.92
N PHE A 217 -13.04 -3.92 5.41
CA PHE A 217 -13.37 -2.50 5.29
C PHE A 217 -14.31 -2.14 6.42
N ASN A 218 -13.88 -1.24 7.31
CA ASN A 218 -14.67 -0.75 8.43
C ASN A 218 -14.84 0.75 8.36
N ARG A 219 -16.08 1.22 8.43
CA ARG A 219 -16.43 2.64 8.35
C ARG A 219 -15.87 3.36 7.12
N CYS A 220 -15.68 2.62 6.02
CA CYS A 220 -15.22 3.19 4.77
C CYS A 220 -16.37 3.83 4.00
N ARG A 221 -16.05 4.87 3.25
CA ARG A 221 -16.97 5.49 2.30
C ARG A 221 -16.61 5.08 0.88
N ILE A 222 -17.53 4.38 0.23
CA ILE A 222 -17.37 4.01 -1.19
C ILE A 222 -18.08 5.08 -2.02
N THR A 223 -17.42 5.56 -3.04
CA THR A 223 -17.97 6.53 -4.01
C THR A 223 -17.61 6.11 -5.42
N ALA A 224 -18.29 6.69 -6.41
CA ALA A 224 -18.09 6.35 -7.82
C ALA A 224 -18.09 7.60 -8.69
N ALA A 225 -17.44 7.52 -9.85
CA ALA A 225 -17.50 8.56 -10.85
C ALA A 225 -18.95 8.74 -11.36
N PRO A 226 -19.34 9.93 -11.85
CA PRO A 226 -20.73 10.23 -12.22
C PRO A 226 -21.34 9.30 -13.27
N ASP A 227 -20.52 8.70 -14.13
CA ASP A 227 -20.90 7.75 -15.19
C ASP A 227 -20.76 6.28 -14.75
N VAL A 228 -20.46 6.03 -13.49
CA VAL A 228 -20.28 4.68 -12.91
C VAL A 228 -21.49 4.30 -12.07
N ASP A 229 -22.19 3.26 -12.48
CA ASP A 229 -23.45 2.80 -11.88
C ASP A 229 -23.53 1.28 -11.68
N ASN A 230 -22.40 0.56 -11.86
CA ASN A 230 -22.42 -0.90 -12.01
C ASN A 230 -21.15 -1.55 -11.46
N VAL A 231 -20.94 -1.43 -10.12
CA VAL A 231 -19.74 -1.86 -9.41
C VAL A 231 -20.03 -3.07 -8.53
N TYR A 232 -19.15 -4.06 -8.56
CA TYR A 232 -19.13 -5.15 -7.59
C TYR A 232 -18.22 -4.78 -6.41
N LEU A 233 -18.59 -5.16 -5.19
CA LEU A 233 -17.73 -5.07 -4.00
C LEU A 233 -16.45 -5.89 -4.17
N GLY A 234 -16.55 -7.01 -4.92
CA GLY A 234 -15.39 -7.80 -5.27
C GLY A 234 -15.68 -9.12 -5.95
N ARG A 235 -14.58 -9.82 -6.26
CA ARG A 235 -14.57 -11.17 -6.81
C ARG A 235 -13.37 -11.97 -6.31
N PRO A 236 -13.48 -13.29 -6.05
CA PRO A 236 -12.38 -14.09 -5.52
C PRO A 236 -11.35 -14.39 -6.61
N TRP A 237 -10.16 -13.81 -6.50
CA TRP A 237 -9.04 -14.14 -7.41
C TRP A 237 -8.50 -15.57 -7.18
N ARG A 238 -8.73 -16.13 -5.97
CA ARG A 238 -8.47 -17.54 -5.62
C ARG A 238 -9.63 -18.08 -4.80
N ASP A 239 -9.69 -19.40 -4.63
CA ASP A 239 -10.85 -20.13 -4.12
C ASP A 239 -11.37 -19.67 -2.76
N TYR A 240 -10.47 -19.32 -1.82
CA TYR A 240 -10.84 -18.96 -0.44
C TYR A 240 -10.77 -17.45 -0.16
N GLY A 241 -10.80 -16.63 -1.22
CA GLY A 241 -10.78 -15.18 -1.08
C GLY A 241 -11.74 -14.68 -0.01
N TYR A 242 -11.23 -13.83 0.91
CA TYR A 242 -11.99 -13.27 2.00
C TYR A 242 -12.12 -11.75 1.86
N THR A 243 -13.35 -11.24 1.89
CA THR A 243 -13.59 -9.80 1.94
C THR A 243 -14.82 -9.50 2.80
N LEU A 244 -14.70 -8.57 3.73
CA LEU A 244 -15.78 -8.08 4.59
C LEU A 244 -15.91 -6.55 4.43
N PHE A 245 -17.13 -6.08 4.17
CA PHE A 245 -17.51 -4.68 4.33
C PHE A 245 -18.42 -4.55 5.54
N MET A 246 -18.04 -3.71 6.52
CA MET A 246 -18.84 -3.48 7.71
C MET A 246 -18.91 -1.98 8.06
N HIS A 247 -20.11 -1.52 8.41
CA HIS A 247 -20.39 -0.11 8.74
C HIS A 247 -19.99 0.88 7.63
N CYS A 248 -19.97 0.45 6.38
CA CYS A 248 -19.54 1.26 5.24
C CYS A 248 -20.73 1.97 4.58
N ASP A 249 -20.45 3.14 4.00
CA ASP A 249 -21.40 3.83 3.10
C ASP A 249 -21.22 3.29 1.68
N LEU A 250 -22.26 2.65 1.15
CA LEU A 250 -22.28 2.05 -0.18
C LEU A 250 -23.18 2.86 -1.13
N PRO A 251 -22.63 3.40 -2.24
CA PRO A 251 -23.41 4.22 -3.16
C PRO A 251 -24.34 3.34 -4.02
N LYS A 252 -25.33 3.99 -4.65
CA LYS A 252 -26.24 3.36 -5.60
C LYS A 252 -25.52 2.61 -6.74
N ALA A 253 -24.28 2.98 -7.04
CA ALA A 253 -23.45 2.33 -8.05
C ALA A 253 -23.10 0.86 -7.71
N ILE A 254 -23.26 0.44 -6.44
CA ILE A 254 -23.04 -0.98 -6.08
C ILE A 254 -24.18 -1.83 -6.62
N ARG A 255 -23.82 -2.86 -7.37
CA ARG A 255 -24.78 -3.82 -7.94
C ARG A 255 -25.59 -4.50 -6.86
N PRO A 256 -26.89 -4.80 -7.13
CA PRO A 256 -27.71 -5.56 -6.18
C PRO A 256 -27.13 -6.91 -5.80
N GLU A 257 -26.45 -7.59 -6.72
CA GLU A 257 -25.77 -8.87 -6.48
C GLU A 257 -24.61 -8.73 -5.51
N GLY A 258 -24.01 -7.55 -5.41
CA GLY A 258 -22.88 -7.20 -4.55
C GLY A 258 -21.57 -7.81 -4.96
N TRP A 259 -21.53 -9.08 -5.30
CA TRP A 259 -20.34 -9.89 -5.51
C TRP A 259 -20.40 -10.67 -6.83
N HIS A 260 -19.22 -10.96 -7.39
CA HIS A 260 -19.08 -11.78 -8.58
C HIS A 260 -18.18 -13.00 -8.30
N HIS A 261 -18.46 -14.15 -8.86
CA HIS A 261 -17.78 -15.41 -8.54
C HIS A 261 -16.40 -15.58 -9.21
N TRP A 262 -16.02 -14.75 -10.17
CA TRP A 262 -14.86 -14.93 -11.06
C TRP A 262 -14.92 -16.21 -11.90
N GLN A 263 -14.88 -17.39 -11.23
CA GLN A 263 -15.18 -18.72 -11.73
C GLN A 263 -16.27 -19.32 -10.86
N LYS A 264 -17.25 -19.98 -11.45
CA LYS A 264 -18.47 -20.41 -10.74
C LYS A 264 -18.21 -21.32 -9.53
N GLU A 265 -17.19 -22.17 -9.63
CA GLU A 265 -16.79 -23.10 -8.58
C GLU A 265 -16.37 -22.39 -7.29
N ARG A 266 -15.89 -21.14 -7.39
CA ARG A 266 -15.46 -20.33 -6.24
C ARG A 266 -16.60 -19.86 -5.36
N GLU A 267 -17.85 -19.92 -5.81
CA GLU A 267 -19.03 -19.69 -4.98
C GLU A 267 -19.07 -20.62 -3.75
N GLN A 268 -18.47 -21.80 -3.84
CA GLN A 268 -18.48 -22.80 -2.78
C GLN A 268 -17.46 -22.51 -1.67
N THR A 269 -16.45 -21.70 -1.93
CA THR A 269 -15.30 -21.51 -1.05
C THR A 269 -15.04 -20.06 -0.69
N ALA A 270 -15.51 -19.10 -1.50
CA ALA A 270 -15.35 -17.67 -1.23
C ALA A 270 -15.99 -17.25 0.09
N ARG A 271 -15.29 -16.43 0.86
CA ARG A 271 -15.71 -15.95 2.19
C ARG A 271 -16.05 -14.47 2.10
N TYR A 272 -17.20 -14.15 1.48
CA TYR A 272 -17.62 -12.77 1.22
C TYR A 272 -18.76 -12.38 2.15
N LEU A 273 -18.51 -11.30 2.90
CA LEU A 273 -19.25 -10.96 4.09
C LEU A 273 -19.65 -9.49 4.10
N GLU A 274 -20.78 -9.19 4.66
CA GLU A 274 -21.25 -7.82 4.92
C GLU A 274 -21.85 -7.71 6.32
N TYR A 275 -21.78 -6.51 6.93
CA TYR A 275 -22.44 -6.23 8.19
C TYR A 275 -22.75 -4.73 8.31
N ASP A 276 -24.02 -4.39 8.57
CA ASP A 276 -24.49 -3.06 8.94
C ASP A 276 -23.95 -1.93 8.04
N ASN A 277 -23.97 -2.17 6.72
CA ASN A 277 -23.62 -1.14 5.74
C ASN A 277 -24.81 -0.22 5.46
N HIS A 278 -24.54 1.03 5.04
CA HIS A 278 -25.52 2.06 4.81
C HIS A 278 -25.51 2.54 3.36
N GLY A 279 -26.51 3.35 2.99
CA GLY A 279 -26.64 3.93 1.64
C GLY A 279 -27.44 3.07 0.67
N GLU A 280 -27.68 3.60 -0.52
CA GLU A 280 -28.55 2.99 -1.52
C GLU A 280 -28.04 1.65 -2.05
N GLY A 281 -26.72 1.44 -2.04
CA GLY A 281 -26.08 0.20 -2.46
C GLY A 281 -25.99 -0.89 -1.39
N ALA A 282 -26.48 -0.61 -0.16
CA ALA A 282 -26.37 -1.53 0.97
C ALA A 282 -27.54 -2.53 1.09
N ALA A 283 -28.57 -2.45 0.22
CA ALA A 283 -29.67 -3.39 0.23
C ALA A 283 -29.18 -4.83 -0.04
N THR A 284 -29.55 -5.78 0.83
CA THR A 284 -29.00 -7.15 0.81
C THR A 284 -29.97 -8.21 0.26
N ASP A 285 -31.20 -7.85 -0.04
CA ASP A 285 -32.29 -8.73 -0.51
C ASP A 285 -32.00 -9.42 -1.85
N ARG A 286 -31.10 -8.84 -2.67
CA ARG A 286 -30.68 -9.36 -3.97
C ARG A 286 -29.19 -9.73 -4.05
N ARG A 287 -28.51 -9.81 -2.90
CA ARG A 287 -27.12 -10.29 -2.86
C ARG A 287 -27.04 -11.74 -3.34
N VAL A 288 -25.92 -12.11 -3.93
CA VAL A 288 -25.69 -13.50 -4.32
C VAL A 288 -25.84 -14.44 -3.11
N PRO A 289 -26.46 -15.62 -3.28
CA PRO A 289 -26.79 -16.50 -2.16
C PRO A 289 -25.58 -17.13 -1.44
N TRP A 290 -24.41 -17.08 -2.05
CA TRP A 290 -23.16 -17.57 -1.47
C TRP A 290 -22.39 -16.50 -0.67
N SER A 291 -22.81 -15.24 -0.69
CA SER A 291 -22.32 -14.23 0.26
C SER A 291 -23.14 -14.29 1.56
N ARG A 292 -22.60 -13.76 2.64
CA ARG A 292 -23.23 -13.90 3.96
C ARG A 292 -23.29 -12.56 4.70
N GLN A 293 -24.44 -12.30 5.31
CA GLN A 293 -24.60 -11.22 6.28
C GLN A 293 -24.17 -11.74 7.67
N LEU A 294 -23.29 -11.01 8.35
CA LEU A 294 -22.89 -11.33 9.72
C LEU A 294 -23.98 -10.95 10.71
N THR A 295 -24.08 -11.72 11.79
CA THR A 295 -24.83 -11.32 12.99
C THR A 295 -24.00 -10.31 13.81
N GLN A 296 -24.67 -9.52 14.65
CA GLN A 296 -24.00 -8.62 15.61
C GLN A 296 -22.97 -9.36 16.47
N LYS A 297 -23.29 -10.56 16.93
CA LYS A 297 -22.39 -11.40 17.75
C LYS A 297 -21.14 -11.83 16.99
N GLU A 298 -21.21 -12.05 15.70
CA GLU A 298 -20.06 -12.38 14.85
C GLU A 298 -19.23 -11.13 14.58
N ALA A 299 -19.88 -10.05 14.14
CA ALA A 299 -19.23 -8.80 13.82
C ALA A 299 -18.47 -8.20 15.02
N SER A 300 -19.04 -8.26 16.24
CA SER A 300 -18.40 -7.75 17.47
C SER A 300 -17.09 -8.45 17.84
N LYS A 301 -16.79 -9.60 17.25
CA LYS A 301 -15.53 -10.32 17.46
C LYS A 301 -14.44 -9.94 16.44
N ILE A 302 -14.81 -9.20 15.39
CA ILE A 302 -13.89 -8.80 14.33
C ILE A 302 -13.43 -7.38 14.63
N THR A 303 -12.30 -7.26 15.34
CA THR A 303 -11.65 -5.99 15.66
C THR A 303 -10.20 -6.01 15.16
N PRO A 304 -9.55 -4.86 14.96
CA PRO A 304 -8.14 -4.83 14.57
C PRO A 304 -7.26 -5.70 15.47
N GLU A 305 -7.51 -5.64 16.80
CA GLU A 305 -6.75 -6.42 17.79
C GLU A 305 -6.91 -7.92 17.57
N THR A 306 -8.14 -8.39 17.35
CA THR A 306 -8.40 -9.84 17.12
C THR A 306 -7.88 -10.31 15.76
N VAL A 307 -8.02 -9.49 14.74
CA VAL A 307 -7.57 -9.80 13.37
C VAL A 307 -6.05 -9.86 13.27
N PHE A 308 -5.34 -8.97 13.97
CA PHE A 308 -3.89 -8.88 13.88
C PHE A 308 -3.13 -9.66 14.97
N SER A 309 -3.82 -10.22 15.98
CA SER A 309 -3.21 -11.06 17.02
C SER A 309 -2.89 -12.49 16.57
N ILE A 310 -3.21 -12.87 15.33
CA ILE A 310 -3.17 -14.26 14.84
C ILE A 310 -1.77 -14.88 14.91
N HIS A 311 -0.71 -14.07 14.81
CA HIS A 311 0.67 -14.55 14.84
C HIS A 311 1.46 -14.02 16.04
N ASP A 312 1.11 -12.84 16.51
CA ASP A 312 1.69 -12.15 17.67
C ASP A 312 0.84 -10.92 17.99
N ASN A 313 1.10 -10.30 19.15
CA ASN A 313 0.38 -9.10 19.56
C ASN A 313 0.89 -7.85 18.84
N TRP A 314 0.58 -7.72 17.53
CA TRP A 314 0.82 -6.45 16.86
C TRP A 314 -0.17 -5.41 17.37
N ASN A 315 0.30 -4.51 18.22
CA ASN A 315 -0.46 -3.35 18.65
C ASN A 315 -0.34 -2.25 17.58
N ILE A 316 -1.47 -1.90 16.97
CA ILE A 316 -1.54 -0.83 15.99
C ILE A 316 -1.56 0.49 16.77
N ASN A 317 -0.44 1.20 16.79
CA ASN A 317 -0.39 2.61 17.17
C ASN A 317 -0.19 3.43 15.89
N PRO A 318 -1.29 3.96 15.29
CA PRO A 318 -1.23 4.77 14.07
C PRO A 318 -0.65 6.18 14.31
#